data_bf6bf82cbaf5d1ee2be04e352c26fe76
#
_entry.id   bf6bf82cbaf5d1ee2be04e352c26fe76
#
_cell.length_a   1.000
_cell.length_b   1.000
_cell.length_c   1.000
_cell.angle_alpha   90.00
_cell.angle_beta   90.00
_cell.angle_gamma   90.00
#
_symmetry.space_group_name_H-M   'P 1'
#
loop_
_entity.id
_entity.type
_entity.pdbx_description
1 polymer ?
#
loop_
_entity_poly.entity_id
_entity_poly.type
_entity_poly.pdbx_seq_one_letter_code
_entity_poly.pdbx_strand_id
1 'polypeptide(L)'
;MASQKNVFILLGNGFSIDMMKTIGKSDEINLNNLFACGADVPWPETETPGFLSFQNCPNLWTLGARPYLDKELALEIIEEVITCANILPQRTEIKDKIYIRAYNELEQYLMSLFVYYTRKVDITKAKGKLKSWGWTKYLRQLNADSNIKTVSIVSLNYDVWLENLLDMFSIPYSIDGFSSTKEKIHIYKPQGSIAFHSTKRDRAAYSIPDRNSFDNHKLDEFRYDNKNLDCLNIINALIPPAGDSSRLKQSWSADIRNHIKVLAKTLKKDDSVVICGVSYWHVDRKEIDTYLSEMPSDIKHLVMVNPNPPEVLNAVLMTLFDQYVVIPNSTNLMKL
;
A
#
# COMPACT_ATOMS: atom_id res chain seq x y z
N MET A 1 22.46 -20.57 -23.38
CA MET A 1 21.08 -20.10 -23.07
C MET A 1 21.19 -18.71 -22.49
N ALA A 2 20.42 -17.75 -22.97
CA ALA A 2 20.40 -16.42 -22.36
C ALA A 2 19.96 -16.55 -20.89
N SER A 3 20.66 -15.85 -20.00
CA SER A 3 20.29 -15.84 -18.57
C SER A 3 18.91 -15.22 -18.44
N GLN A 4 17.95 -15.91 -17.81
CA GLN A 4 16.65 -15.35 -17.49
C GLN A 4 16.80 -14.16 -16.52
N LYS A 5 15.99 -13.13 -16.72
CA LYS A 5 16.00 -11.88 -15.96
C LYS A 5 14.92 -11.88 -14.88
N ASN A 6 15.16 -11.13 -13.82
CA ASN A 6 14.14 -10.78 -12.83
C ASN A 6 13.68 -9.33 -13.04
N VAL A 7 12.43 -9.07 -12.66
CA VAL A 7 11.87 -7.71 -12.68
C VAL A 7 11.42 -7.38 -11.26
N PHE A 8 11.89 -6.26 -10.75
CA PHE A 8 11.48 -5.71 -9.46
C PHE A 8 10.63 -4.44 -9.71
N ILE A 9 9.43 -4.41 -9.18
CA ILE A 9 8.51 -3.28 -9.36
C ILE A 9 8.14 -2.74 -7.98
N LEU A 10 8.37 -1.45 -7.73
CA LEU A 10 7.93 -0.75 -6.54
C LEU A 10 6.77 0.19 -6.88
N LEU A 11 5.60 -0.07 -6.32
CA LEU A 11 4.38 0.70 -6.55
C LEU A 11 3.99 1.50 -5.32
N GLY A 12 3.82 2.80 -5.48
CA GLY A 12 3.17 3.68 -4.53
C GLY A 12 1.79 4.14 -5.04
N ASN A 13 1.20 5.08 -4.33
CA ASN A 13 -0.16 5.58 -4.56
C ASN A 13 -0.40 6.10 -6.00
N GLY A 14 0.66 6.59 -6.67
CA GLY A 14 0.57 7.06 -8.06
C GLY A 14 0.14 5.99 -9.07
N PHE A 15 0.34 4.69 -8.77
CA PHE A 15 -0.19 3.60 -9.60
C PHE A 15 -1.73 3.60 -9.57
N SER A 16 -2.31 3.68 -8.37
CA SER A 16 -3.77 3.71 -8.18
C SER A 16 -4.38 5.00 -8.72
N ILE A 17 -3.70 6.14 -8.56
CA ILE A 17 -4.12 7.43 -9.16
C ILE A 17 -4.14 7.35 -10.70
N ASP A 18 -3.10 6.79 -11.33
CA ASP A 18 -3.04 6.63 -12.79
C ASP A 18 -4.13 5.67 -13.30
N MET A 19 -4.44 4.62 -12.55
CA MET A 19 -5.58 3.74 -12.84
C MET A 19 -6.89 4.51 -12.80
N MET A 20 -7.16 5.26 -11.73
CA MET A 20 -8.40 6.04 -11.59
C MET A 20 -8.55 7.07 -12.70
N LYS A 21 -7.46 7.74 -13.06
CA LYS A 21 -7.43 8.67 -14.20
C LYS A 21 -7.76 7.97 -15.52
N THR A 22 -7.16 6.80 -15.75
CA THR A 22 -7.38 6.01 -16.97
C THR A 22 -8.84 5.58 -17.13
N ILE A 23 -9.51 5.22 -16.05
CA ILE A 23 -10.93 4.83 -16.09
C ILE A 23 -11.90 6.01 -15.99
N GLY A 24 -11.41 7.21 -15.67
CA GLY A 24 -12.22 8.42 -15.53
C GLY A 24 -12.99 8.48 -14.21
N LYS A 25 -12.34 8.06 -13.10
CA LYS A 25 -12.93 7.97 -11.76
C LYS A 25 -12.16 8.79 -10.70
N SER A 26 -11.27 9.69 -11.14
CA SER A 26 -10.45 10.51 -10.23
C SER A 26 -11.27 11.38 -9.29
N ASP A 27 -12.47 11.81 -9.71
CA ASP A 27 -13.33 12.69 -8.91
C ASP A 27 -14.23 11.94 -7.92
N GLU A 28 -14.30 10.59 -8.03
CA GLU A 28 -15.16 9.78 -7.17
C GLU A 28 -14.49 9.39 -5.86
N ILE A 29 -13.17 9.39 -5.80
CA ILE A 29 -12.37 9.03 -4.63
C ILE A 29 -11.20 10.00 -4.48
N ASN A 30 -10.75 10.21 -3.23
CA ASN A 30 -9.61 11.05 -2.95
C ASN A 30 -8.47 10.25 -2.32
N LEU A 31 -7.48 9.88 -3.13
CA LEU A 31 -6.30 9.13 -2.68
C LEU A 31 -5.19 10.04 -2.12
N ASN A 32 -5.34 11.36 -2.22
CA ASN A 32 -4.35 12.32 -1.74
C ASN A 32 -4.68 12.89 -0.36
N ASN A 33 -5.97 12.90 0.00
CA ASN A 33 -6.44 13.34 1.31
C ASN A 33 -7.32 12.26 1.93
N LEU A 34 -6.77 11.53 2.88
CA LEU A 34 -7.42 10.36 3.45
C LEU A 34 -8.64 10.70 4.33
N PHE A 35 -8.79 11.95 4.80
CA PHE A 35 -9.97 12.36 5.56
C PHE A 35 -11.10 12.92 4.69
N ALA A 36 -10.84 13.34 3.46
CA ALA A 36 -11.80 14.05 2.61
C ALA A 36 -13.14 13.33 2.42
N CYS A 37 -13.15 12.01 2.35
CA CYS A 37 -14.38 11.22 2.23
C CYS A 37 -14.92 10.68 3.56
N GLY A 38 -14.37 11.11 4.69
CA GLY A 38 -14.67 10.55 6.00
C GLY A 38 -16.13 10.65 6.43
N ALA A 39 -16.86 11.66 5.92
CA ALA A 39 -18.30 11.81 6.15
C ALA A 39 -19.13 10.80 5.32
N ASP A 40 -18.59 10.33 4.19
CA ASP A 40 -19.31 9.42 3.29
C ASP A 40 -18.99 7.94 3.61
N VAL A 41 -17.85 7.67 4.23
CA VAL A 41 -17.46 6.29 4.60
C VAL A 41 -18.49 5.73 5.57
N PRO A 42 -19.10 4.57 5.24
CA PRO A 42 -20.13 4.00 6.08
C PRO A 42 -19.55 3.30 7.31
N TRP A 43 -20.31 3.28 8.38
CA TRP A 43 -20.05 2.40 9.52
C TRP A 43 -20.32 0.94 9.09
N PRO A 44 -19.39 0.02 9.27
CA PRO A 44 -19.44 -1.30 8.61
C PRO A 44 -20.68 -2.13 8.91
N GLU A 45 -21.25 -2.02 10.11
CA GLU A 45 -22.40 -2.84 10.54
C GLU A 45 -23.73 -2.30 10.02
N THR A 46 -23.91 -0.97 10.07
CA THR A 46 -25.19 -0.34 9.76
C THR A 46 -25.25 0.27 8.36
N GLU A 47 -24.11 0.30 7.67
CA GLU A 47 -23.93 0.98 6.37
C GLU A 47 -24.31 2.47 6.42
N THR A 48 -24.41 3.07 7.62
CA THR A 48 -24.70 4.49 7.79
C THR A 48 -23.45 5.32 7.54
N PRO A 49 -23.50 6.37 6.68
CA PRO A 49 -22.38 7.29 6.47
C PRO A 49 -21.94 7.98 7.76
N GLY A 50 -20.69 8.45 7.79
CA GLY A 50 -20.15 9.22 8.91
C GLY A 50 -19.18 8.43 9.80
N PHE A 51 -18.37 7.57 9.23
CA PHE A 51 -17.33 6.87 10.01
C PHE A 51 -16.43 7.88 10.73
N LEU A 52 -15.87 8.87 10.00
CA LEU A 52 -15.08 9.95 10.60
C LEU A 52 -16.01 11.01 11.19
N SER A 53 -16.45 10.78 12.41
CA SER A 53 -17.33 11.67 13.19
C SER A 53 -16.97 11.62 14.66
N PHE A 54 -17.48 12.58 15.44
CA PHE A 54 -17.33 12.55 16.90
C PHE A 54 -17.93 11.29 17.54
N GLN A 55 -19.03 10.79 16.98
CA GLN A 55 -19.70 9.60 17.49
C GLN A 55 -18.86 8.33 17.32
N ASN A 56 -18.25 8.15 16.16
CA ASN A 56 -17.58 6.91 15.78
C ASN A 56 -16.06 6.95 16.02
N CYS A 57 -15.44 8.13 15.94
CA CYS A 57 -14.01 8.36 16.13
C CYS A 57 -13.76 9.52 17.12
N PRO A 58 -14.23 9.44 18.39
CA PRO A 58 -14.17 10.55 19.33
C PRO A 58 -12.73 11.02 19.63
N ASN A 59 -11.76 10.13 19.64
CA ASN A 59 -10.37 10.49 19.93
C ASN A 59 -9.71 11.19 18.74
N LEU A 60 -9.84 10.66 17.51
CA LEU A 60 -9.40 11.35 16.29
C LEU A 60 -10.08 12.72 16.14
N TRP A 61 -11.38 12.78 16.43
CA TRP A 61 -12.13 14.02 16.36
C TRP A 61 -11.65 15.05 17.40
N THR A 62 -11.30 14.61 18.61
CA THR A 62 -10.73 15.47 19.66
C THR A 62 -9.36 16.00 19.27
N LEU A 63 -8.56 15.22 18.54
CA LEU A 63 -7.26 15.63 18.00
C LEU A 63 -7.36 16.47 16.73
N GLY A 64 -8.56 16.79 16.26
CA GLY A 64 -8.79 17.71 15.16
C GLY A 64 -9.13 17.09 13.81
N ALA A 65 -9.17 15.76 13.69
CA ALA A 65 -9.51 15.10 12.43
C ALA A 65 -10.94 15.47 11.95
N ARG A 66 -11.05 15.97 10.72
CA ARG A 66 -12.30 16.42 10.10
C ARG A 66 -12.33 16.09 8.61
N PRO A 67 -13.48 15.74 8.03
CA PRO A 67 -13.59 15.46 6.59
C PRO A 67 -13.29 16.67 5.69
N TYR A 68 -13.43 17.89 6.20
CA TYR A 68 -13.24 19.12 5.41
C TYR A 68 -11.83 19.73 5.52
N LEU A 69 -10.91 19.06 6.17
CA LEU A 69 -9.52 19.54 6.25
C LEU A 69 -8.87 19.49 4.87
N ASP A 70 -7.95 20.40 4.61
CA ASP A 70 -7.04 20.27 3.49
C ASP A 70 -6.10 19.07 3.68
N LYS A 71 -5.38 18.73 2.61
CA LYS A 71 -4.50 17.56 2.58
C LYS A 71 -3.39 17.66 3.60
N GLU A 72 -2.80 18.84 3.73
CA GLU A 72 -1.63 19.11 4.57
C GLU A 72 -1.99 18.91 6.04
N LEU A 73 -3.07 19.53 6.51
CA LEU A 73 -3.56 19.38 7.88
C LEU A 73 -4.02 17.95 8.18
N ALA A 74 -4.67 17.29 7.23
CA ALA A 74 -5.08 15.89 7.39
C ALA A 74 -3.86 14.97 7.62
N LEU A 75 -2.79 15.19 6.86
CA LEU A 75 -1.55 14.43 6.98
C LEU A 75 -0.81 14.72 8.29
N GLU A 76 -0.76 15.99 8.73
CA GLU A 76 -0.17 16.39 10.01
C GLU A 76 -0.84 15.66 11.18
N ILE A 77 -2.18 15.60 11.21
CA ILE A 77 -2.92 14.88 12.26
C ILE A 77 -2.63 13.38 12.22
N ILE A 78 -2.61 12.77 11.03
CA ILE A 78 -2.28 11.35 10.88
C ILE A 78 -0.88 11.08 11.44
N GLU A 79 0.10 11.92 11.07
CA GLU A 79 1.48 11.81 11.52
C GLU A 79 1.61 12.02 13.04
N GLU A 80 0.92 13.00 13.60
CA GLU A 80 0.89 13.26 15.04
C GLU A 80 0.35 12.05 15.81
N VAL A 81 -0.79 11.52 15.38
CA VAL A 81 -1.42 10.35 16.01
C VAL A 81 -0.45 9.17 16.03
N ILE A 82 0.18 8.85 14.90
CA ILE A 82 1.04 7.68 14.78
C ILE A 82 2.34 7.88 15.55
N THR A 83 2.95 9.08 15.46
CA THR A 83 4.19 9.39 16.18
C THR A 83 3.98 9.29 17.68
N CYS A 84 2.93 9.90 18.21
CA CYS A 84 2.62 9.85 19.64
C CYS A 84 2.23 8.44 20.09
N ALA A 85 1.43 7.73 19.33
CA ALA A 85 1.06 6.36 19.63
C ALA A 85 2.27 5.41 19.69
N ASN A 86 3.28 5.62 18.82
CA ASN A 86 4.50 4.82 18.80
C ASN A 86 5.47 5.11 19.95
N ILE A 87 5.47 6.34 20.48
CA ILE A 87 6.39 6.72 21.55
C ILE A 87 5.88 6.36 22.93
N LEU A 88 4.55 6.36 23.12
CA LEU A 88 3.89 6.11 24.39
C LEU A 88 4.26 4.76 25.03
N PRO A 89 4.29 3.62 24.31
CA PRO A 89 4.64 2.32 24.88
C PRO A 89 6.07 2.22 25.44
N GLN A 90 6.93 3.21 25.14
CA GLN A 90 8.29 3.26 25.68
C GLN A 90 8.33 3.80 27.13
N ARG A 91 7.19 4.30 27.63
CA ARG A 91 7.07 4.79 29.01
C ARG A 91 6.50 3.73 29.93
N THR A 92 6.98 3.73 31.18
CA THR A 92 6.48 2.81 32.24
C THR A 92 5.08 3.20 32.71
N GLU A 93 4.72 4.48 32.65
CA GLU A 93 3.39 4.98 33.01
C GLU A 93 2.83 5.86 31.88
N ILE A 94 1.65 5.50 31.40
CA ILE A 94 0.90 6.27 30.39
C ILE A 94 -0.30 6.91 31.09
N LYS A 95 -0.25 8.24 31.29
CA LYS A 95 -1.33 9.00 31.93
C LYS A 95 -2.55 9.20 31.02
N ASP A 96 -2.30 9.47 29.74
CA ASP A 96 -3.32 9.67 28.73
C ASP A 96 -3.11 8.74 27.56
N LYS A 97 -4.16 8.08 27.11
CA LYS A 97 -4.16 7.09 26.05
C LYS A 97 -4.86 7.57 24.78
N ILE A 98 -5.18 8.86 24.69
CA ILE A 98 -5.92 9.42 23.56
C ILE A 98 -5.25 9.08 22.21
N TYR A 99 -3.93 9.15 22.10
CA TYR A 99 -3.21 8.84 20.88
C TYR A 99 -3.25 7.34 20.51
N ILE A 100 -3.23 6.44 21.50
CA ILE A 100 -3.37 5.00 21.25
C ILE A 100 -4.79 4.70 20.76
N ARG A 101 -5.80 5.30 21.36
CA ARG A 101 -7.20 5.15 20.93
C ARG A 101 -7.45 5.77 19.57
N ALA A 102 -6.90 6.98 19.32
CA ALA A 102 -6.96 7.63 18.03
C ALA A 102 -6.27 6.81 16.93
N TYR A 103 -5.16 6.14 17.25
CA TYR A 103 -4.51 5.21 16.33
C TYR A 103 -5.42 4.03 15.97
N ASN A 104 -6.09 3.40 16.95
CA ASN A 104 -7.03 2.33 16.70
C ASN A 104 -8.21 2.79 15.82
N GLU A 105 -8.73 4.01 16.07
CA GLU A 105 -9.77 4.63 15.25
C GLU A 105 -9.26 4.89 13.82
N LEU A 106 -8.04 5.39 13.66
CA LEU A 106 -7.42 5.66 12.37
C LEU A 106 -7.23 4.39 11.54
N GLU A 107 -6.73 3.31 12.15
CA GLU A 107 -6.53 2.03 11.49
C GLU A 107 -7.86 1.45 10.97
N GLN A 108 -8.89 1.46 11.79
CA GLN A 108 -10.23 0.98 11.40
C GLN A 108 -10.89 1.89 10.35
N TYR A 109 -10.71 3.19 10.49
CA TYR A 109 -11.19 4.16 9.51
C TYR A 109 -10.54 3.95 8.14
N LEU A 110 -9.21 3.82 8.08
CA LEU A 110 -8.49 3.61 6.82
C LEU A 110 -8.89 2.28 6.16
N MET A 111 -9.07 1.21 6.94
CA MET A 111 -9.59 -0.05 6.43
C MET A 111 -10.95 0.15 5.76
N SER A 112 -11.88 0.81 6.44
CA SER A 112 -13.23 1.08 5.92
C SER A 112 -13.21 2.03 4.72
N LEU A 113 -12.32 3.03 4.71
CA LEU A 113 -12.14 3.97 3.60
C LEU A 113 -11.75 3.25 2.31
N PHE A 114 -10.74 2.37 2.36
CA PHE A 114 -10.29 1.67 1.16
C PHE A 114 -11.27 0.59 0.70
N VAL A 115 -12.01 -0.04 1.62
CA VAL A 115 -13.14 -0.90 1.27
C VAL A 115 -14.25 -0.09 0.57
N TYR A 116 -14.62 1.06 1.12
CA TYR A 116 -15.59 1.98 0.52
C TYR A 116 -15.15 2.42 -0.90
N TYR A 117 -13.90 2.80 -1.09
CA TYR A 117 -13.35 3.17 -2.39
C TYR A 117 -13.42 2.00 -3.38
N THR A 118 -13.10 0.79 -2.94
CA THR A 118 -13.14 -0.40 -3.79
C THR A 118 -14.56 -0.74 -4.24
N ARG A 119 -15.55 -0.57 -3.36
CA ARG A 119 -16.98 -0.74 -3.69
C ARG A 119 -17.50 0.36 -4.62
N LYS A 120 -17.09 1.62 -4.37
CA LYS A 120 -17.50 2.78 -5.16
C LYS A 120 -16.96 2.72 -6.59
N VAL A 121 -15.76 2.19 -6.77
CA VAL A 121 -15.08 2.09 -8.06
C VAL A 121 -14.96 0.63 -8.51
N ASP A 122 -16.01 0.13 -9.17
CA ASP A 122 -15.98 -1.18 -9.81
C ASP A 122 -15.17 -1.14 -11.12
N ILE A 123 -13.89 -1.53 -11.01
CA ILE A 123 -12.97 -1.51 -12.17
C ILE A 123 -13.37 -2.52 -13.25
N THR A 124 -14.22 -3.52 -12.97
CA THR A 124 -14.64 -4.53 -13.97
C THR A 124 -15.43 -3.87 -15.10
N LYS A 125 -16.21 -2.82 -14.80
CA LYS A 125 -16.95 -2.02 -15.78
C LYS A 125 -16.03 -1.23 -16.74
N ALA A 126 -14.78 -1.04 -16.36
CA ALA A 126 -13.78 -0.31 -17.15
C ALA A 126 -12.80 -1.24 -17.90
N LYS A 127 -13.09 -2.55 -18.02
CA LYS A 127 -12.22 -3.54 -18.67
C LYS A 127 -11.71 -3.10 -20.03
N GLY A 128 -12.53 -2.45 -20.85
CA GLY A 128 -12.14 -1.95 -22.16
C GLY A 128 -11.05 -0.89 -22.11
N LYS A 129 -11.17 0.09 -21.21
CA LYS A 129 -10.16 1.13 -20.99
C LYS A 129 -8.87 0.55 -20.41
N LEU A 130 -9.00 -0.32 -19.40
CA LEU A 130 -7.86 -0.95 -18.73
C LEU A 130 -7.11 -1.92 -19.65
N LYS A 131 -7.76 -2.55 -20.64
CA LYS A 131 -7.07 -3.40 -21.64
C LYS A 131 -6.02 -2.63 -22.42
N SER A 132 -6.24 -1.35 -22.71
CA SER A 132 -5.31 -0.48 -23.45
C SER A 132 -4.30 0.25 -22.56
N TRP A 133 -4.47 0.21 -21.24
CA TRP A 133 -3.60 0.88 -20.28
C TRP A 133 -2.16 0.30 -20.31
N GLY A 134 -1.17 1.19 -20.18
CA GLY A 134 0.24 0.81 -20.27
C GLY A 134 0.64 -0.27 -19.28
N TRP A 135 0.21 -0.17 -18.02
CA TRP A 135 0.48 -1.18 -16.99
C TRP A 135 -0.11 -2.56 -17.33
N THR A 136 -1.35 -2.61 -17.82
CA THR A 136 -1.96 -3.89 -18.22
C THR A 136 -1.16 -4.56 -19.32
N LYS A 137 -0.76 -3.81 -20.34
CA LYS A 137 0.06 -4.32 -21.44
C LYS A 137 1.41 -4.81 -20.91
N TYR A 138 2.07 -4.03 -20.07
CA TYR A 138 3.38 -4.37 -19.51
C TYR A 138 3.30 -5.64 -18.66
N LEU A 139 2.37 -5.73 -17.71
CA LEU A 139 2.20 -6.92 -16.87
C LEU A 139 1.87 -8.19 -17.67
N ARG A 140 1.05 -8.08 -18.72
CA ARG A 140 0.77 -9.19 -19.63
C ARG A 140 2.01 -9.61 -20.41
N GLN A 141 2.82 -8.68 -20.90
CA GLN A 141 4.08 -8.98 -21.58
C GLN A 141 5.04 -9.67 -20.63
N LEU A 142 5.27 -9.13 -19.42
CA LEU A 142 6.15 -9.76 -18.43
C LEU A 142 5.73 -11.19 -18.11
N ASN A 143 4.43 -11.43 -17.97
CA ASN A 143 3.91 -12.77 -17.71
C ASN A 143 4.15 -13.74 -18.87
N ALA A 144 4.02 -13.27 -20.10
CA ALA A 144 4.17 -14.09 -21.32
C ALA A 144 5.63 -14.31 -21.74
N ASP A 145 6.57 -13.42 -21.38
CA ASP A 145 7.96 -13.47 -21.81
C ASP A 145 8.73 -14.60 -21.09
N SER A 146 9.20 -15.59 -21.85
CA SER A 146 9.98 -16.73 -21.32
C SER A 146 11.38 -16.34 -20.81
N ASN A 147 11.90 -15.16 -21.21
CA ASN A 147 13.17 -14.64 -20.71
C ASN A 147 13.03 -14.03 -19.31
N ILE A 148 11.81 -13.75 -18.85
CA ILE A 148 11.55 -13.28 -17.50
C ILE A 148 11.31 -14.47 -16.59
N LYS A 149 12.15 -14.61 -15.56
CA LYS A 149 12.06 -15.66 -14.55
C LYS A 149 11.02 -15.34 -13.50
N THR A 150 11.12 -14.14 -12.91
CA THR A 150 10.28 -13.68 -11.80
C THR A 150 9.95 -12.20 -11.95
N VAL A 151 8.75 -11.82 -11.58
CA VAL A 151 8.31 -10.43 -11.45
C VAL A 151 7.89 -10.22 -9.99
N SER A 152 8.71 -9.52 -9.23
CA SER A 152 8.42 -9.19 -7.82
C SER A 152 7.82 -7.80 -7.73
N ILE A 153 6.57 -7.69 -7.31
CA ILE A 153 5.85 -6.42 -7.18
C ILE A 153 5.71 -6.07 -5.71
N VAL A 154 6.39 -5.03 -5.27
CA VAL A 154 6.24 -4.45 -3.94
C VAL A 154 5.23 -3.33 -4.02
N SER A 155 4.06 -3.51 -3.40
CA SER A 155 3.00 -2.51 -3.36
C SER A 155 2.90 -1.90 -1.96
N LEU A 156 3.10 -0.59 -1.88
CA LEU A 156 2.89 0.20 -0.66
C LEU A 156 1.41 0.59 -0.48
N ASN A 157 0.54 0.24 -1.44
CA ASN A 157 -0.87 0.59 -1.44
C ASN A 157 -1.70 -0.43 -0.64
N TYR A 158 -2.68 0.05 0.11
CA TYR A 158 -3.62 -0.78 0.87
C TYR A 158 -4.72 -1.39 0.02
N ASP A 159 -5.04 -0.75 -1.13
CA ASP A 159 -6.08 -1.19 -2.05
C ASP A 159 -5.76 -2.54 -2.71
N VAL A 160 -6.76 -3.11 -3.37
CA VAL A 160 -6.66 -4.38 -4.11
C VAL A 160 -6.84 -4.20 -5.63
N TRP A 161 -6.64 -3.00 -6.15
CA TRP A 161 -6.87 -2.74 -7.57
C TRP A 161 -5.84 -3.41 -8.47
N LEU A 162 -4.60 -3.59 -8.02
CA LEU A 162 -3.60 -4.38 -8.75
C LEU A 162 -4.06 -5.83 -8.88
N GLU A 163 -4.45 -6.45 -7.78
CA GLU A 163 -4.92 -7.83 -7.72
C GLU A 163 -6.18 -8.03 -8.57
N ASN A 164 -7.13 -7.12 -8.45
CA ASN A 164 -8.35 -7.15 -9.26
C ASN A 164 -8.08 -6.95 -10.76
N LEU A 165 -7.06 -6.14 -11.11
CA LEU A 165 -6.60 -5.99 -12.49
C LEU A 165 -6.01 -7.30 -13.03
N LEU A 166 -5.15 -7.95 -12.26
CA LEU A 166 -4.54 -9.22 -12.63
C LEU A 166 -5.60 -10.31 -12.82
N ASP A 167 -6.55 -10.41 -11.89
CA ASP A 167 -7.70 -11.32 -11.98
C ASP A 167 -8.54 -11.08 -13.24
N MET A 168 -8.86 -9.79 -13.52
CA MET A 168 -9.69 -9.39 -14.68
C MET A 168 -9.09 -9.84 -16.01
N PHE A 169 -7.75 -9.85 -16.10
CA PHE A 169 -7.02 -10.24 -17.30
C PHE A 169 -6.45 -11.66 -17.23
N SER A 170 -6.82 -12.45 -16.21
CA SER A 170 -6.37 -13.84 -16.01
C SER A 170 -4.84 -13.95 -16.00
N ILE A 171 -4.17 -13.00 -15.37
CA ILE A 171 -2.73 -13.01 -15.16
C ILE A 171 -2.49 -13.67 -13.80
N PRO A 172 -1.86 -14.87 -13.74
CA PRO A 172 -1.65 -15.56 -12.48
C PRO A 172 -0.64 -14.80 -11.60
N TYR A 173 -0.93 -14.76 -10.31
CA TYR A 173 -0.06 -14.13 -9.31
C TYR A 173 -0.13 -14.89 -7.98
N SER A 174 0.85 -14.64 -7.13
CA SER A 174 0.90 -15.13 -5.75
C SER A 174 1.14 -13.95 -4.79
N ILE A 175 0.67 -14.10 -3.56
CA ILE A 175 0.85 -13.09 -2.50
C ILE A 175 1.84 -13.63 -1.46
N ASP A 176 2.84 -12.83 -1.11
CA ASP A 176 3.86 -13.21 -0.15
C ASP A 176 3.26 -13.55 1.21
N GLY A 177 3.65 -14.72 1.73
CA GLY A 177 3.17 -15.25 3.00
C GLY A 177 1.79 -15.92 2.97
N PHE A 178 1.02 -15.81 1.88
CA PHE A 178 -0.35 -16.36 1.80
C PHE A 178 -0.56 -17.41 0.72
N SER A 179 0.24 -17.39 -0.33
CA SER A 179 0.10 -18.35 -1.43
C SER A 179 0.98 -19.56 -1.20
N SER A 180 0.41 -20.77 -1.34
CA SER A 180 1.13 -22.04 -1.23
C SER A 180 2.08 -22.31 -2.42
N THR A 181 1.76 -21.74 -3.58
CA THR A 181 2.56 -21.81 -4.81
C THR A 181 3.07 -20.43 -5.17
N LYS A 182 4.26 -20.37 -5.79
CA LYS A 182 4.85 -19.13 -6.25
C LYS A 182 4.68 -19.02 -7.77
N GLU A 183 3.83 -18.08 -8.16
CA GLU A 183 3.62 -17.73 -9.56
C GLU A 183 4.77 -16.86 -10.10
N LYS A 184 4.86 -16.65 -11.41
CA LYS A 184 5.84 -15.76 -12.01
C LYS A 184 5.72 -14.33 -11.45
N ILE A 185 4.49 -13.81 -11.30
CA ILE A 185 4.21 -12.54 -10.64
C ILE A 185 3.96 -12.81 -9.17
N HIS A 186 4.75 -12.18 -8.31
CA HIS A 186 4.66 -12.32 -6.87
C HIS A 186 4.55 -10.95 -6.20
N ILE A 187 3.50 -10.75 -5.41
CA ILE A 187 3.15 -9.46 -4.81
C ILE A 187 3.52 -9.46 -3.34
N TYR A 188 4.16 -8.39 -2.91
CA TYR A 188 4.56 -8.10 -1.52
C TYR A 188 3.84 -6.85 -1.05
N LYS A 189 3.16 -6.89 0.09
CA LYS A 189 2.44 -5.75 0.68
C LYS A 189 2.96 -5.46 2.10
N PRO A 190 4.12 -4.80 2.23
CA PRO A 190 4.79 -4.61 3.52
C PRO A 190 4.03 -3.68 4.46
N GLN A 191 3.16 -2.83 3.94
CA GLN A 191 2.30 -1.93 4.72
C GLN A 191 0.90 -2.50 4.95
N GLY A 192 0.65 -3.74 4.50
CA GLY A 192 -0.63 -4.41 4.64
C GLY A 192 -1.61 -4.18 3.50
N SER A 193 -2.82 -4.68 3.70
CA SER A 193 -3.88 -4.63 2.68
C SER A 193 -5.26 -4.77 3.32
N ILE A 194 -6.26 -4.17 2.69
CA ILE A 194 -7.67 -4.43 3.01
C ILE A 194 -8.09 -5.89 2.77
N ALA A 195 -7.26 -6.68 2.05
CA ALA A 195 -7.47 -8.10 1.81
C ALA A 195 -6.81 -9.02 2.86
N PHE A 196 -6.12 -8.46 3.86
CA PHE A 196 -5.49 -9.24 4.94
C PHE A 196 -6.47 -9.33 6.11
N HIS A 197 -7.18 -10.44 6.19
CA HIS A 197 -8.22 -10.67 7.17
C HIS A 197 -7.72 -11.50 8.34
N SER A 198 -8.00 -11.06 9.57
CA SER A 198 -7.68 -11.83 10.77
C SER A 198 -8.34 -13.21 10.72
N THR A 199 -7.61 -14.24 11.10
CA THR A 199 -8.16 -15.61 11.30
C THR A 199 -8.93 -15.73 12.62
N LYS A 200 -8.82 -14.74 13.51
CA LYS A 200 -9.62 -14.67 14.73
C LYS A 200 -11.07 -14.37 14.36
N ARG A 201 -11.99 -15.01 15.08
CA ARG A 201 -13.43 -14.91 14.79
C ARG A 201 -13.91 -13.46 14.96
N ASP A 202 -14.67 -12.97 13.98
CA ASP A 202 -15.30 -11.66 14.02
C ASP A 202 -16.27 -11.55 15.22
N ARG A 203 -16.41 -10.37 15.77
CA ARG A 203 -17.38 -10.09 16.83
C ARG A 203 -18.79 -10.12 16.25
N ALA A 204 -19.78 -10.41 17.13
CA ALA A 204 -21.18 -10.36 16.75
C ALA A 204 -21.64 -8.93 16.37
N ALA A 205 -20.97 -7.89 16.91
CA ALA A 205 -21.20 -6.50 16.58
C ALA A 205 -19.85 -5.79 16.32
N TYR A 206 -19.82 -4.92 15.32
CA TYR A 206 -18.63 -4.14 15.01
C TYR A 206 -18.40 -3.04 16.05
N SER A 207 -17.21 -2.98 16.58
CA SER A 207 -16.75 -1.89 17.44
C SER A 207 -15.25 -1.67 17.24
N ILE A 208 -14.82 -0.41 17.31
CA ILE A 208 -13.40 -0.09 17.34
C ILE A 208 -12.82 -0.66 18.65
N PRO A 209 -11.75 -1.48 18.59
CA PRO A 209 -11.15 -2.05 19.76
C PRO A 209 -10.56 -0.96 20.67
N ASP A 210 -10.96 -0.91 21.93
CA ASP A 210 -10.30 -0.09 22.96
C ASP A 210 -9.03 -0.82 23.45
N ARG A 211 -7.98 -0.77 22.64
CA ARG A 211 -6.69 -1.36 22.96
C ARG A 211 -5.81 -0.34 23.68
N ASN A 212 -5.15 -0.79 24.71
CA ASN A 212 -4.22 0.01 25.49
C ASN A 212 -2.74 -0.20 25.09
N SER A 213 -2.50 -1.08 24.13
CA SER A 213 -1.19 -1.44 23.61
C SER A 213 -1.30 -1.90 22.16
N PHE A 214 -0.21 -1.81 21.43
CA PHE A 214 -0.12 -2.42 20.11
C PHE A 214 0.20 -3.90 20.25
N ASP A 215 -0.75 -4.75 19.85
CA ASP A 215 -0.52 -6.18 19.81
C ASP A 215 0.39 -6.50 18.60
N ASN A 216 1.38 -7.34 18.84
CA ASN A 216 2.25 -7.84 17.78
C ASN A 216 1.64 -9.11 17.19
N HIS A 217 1.22 -9.03 15.93
CA HIS A 217 0.63 -10.14 15.21
C HIS A 217 1.62 -10.77 14.22
N LYS A 218 1.52 -12.09 14.05
CA LYS A 218 2.29 -12.85 13.08
C LYS A 218 1.50 -12.97 11.77
N LEU A 219 2.21 -13.30 10.68
CA LEU A 219 1.60 -13.42 9.36
C LEU A 219 0.58 -14.55 9.28
N ASP A 220 0.77 -15.65 9.99
CA ASP A 220 -0.12 -16.81 10.09
C ASP A 220 -1.44 -16.54 10.84
N GLU A 221 -1.54 -15.39 11.53
CA GLU A 221 -2.80 -14.93 12.12
C GLU A 221 -3.74 -14.26 11.10
N PHE A 222 -3.31 -14.13 9.86
CA PHE A 222 -4.09 -13.55 8.78
C PHE A 222 -4.30 -14.54 7.64
N ARG A 223 -5.36 -14.30 6.86
CA ARG A 223 -5.65 -14.93 5.57
C ARG A 223 -5.80 -13.84 4.51
N TYR A 224 -5.50 -14.18 3.28
CA TYR A 224 -5.70 -13.31 2.14
C TYR A 224 -7.03 -13.60 1.43
N ASP A 225 -7.88 -12.58 1.25
CA ASP A 225 -9.10 -12.66 0.47
C ASP A 225 -9.44 -11.27 -0.12
N ASN A 226 -9.16 -11.07 -1.41
CA ASN A 226 -9.49 -9.83 -2.12
C ASN A 226 -10.91 -9.82 -2.70
N LYS A 227 -11.67 -10.89 -2.54
CA LYS A 227 -13.05 -11.00 -3.05
C LYS A 227 -14.09 -10.67 -1.98
N ASN A 228 -13.81 -11.00 -0.74
CA ASN A 228 -14.71 -10.77 0.38
C ASN A 228 -14.12 -9.72 1.31
N LEU A 229 -14.32 -8.44 0.97
CA LEU A 229 -13.83 -7.29 1.74
C LEU A 229 -14.81 -6.84 2.84
N ASP A 230 -15.94 -7.52 2.99
CA ASP A 230 -17.01 -7.15 3.94
C ASP A 230 -16.80 -7.77 5.33
N CYS A 231 -15.67 -8.41 5.55
CA CYS A 231 -15.35 -8.99 6.86
C CYS A 231 -15.15 -7.91 7.91
N LEU A 232 -15.84 -8.06 9.03
CA LEU A 232 -15.68 -7.22 10.22
C LEU A 232 -14.47 -7.73 11.01
N ASN A 233 -13.28 -7.28 10.65
CA ASN A 233 -12.05 -7.74 11.29
C ASN A 233 -11.85 -7.04 12.64
N ILE A 234 -11.50 -7.82 13.67
CA ILE A 234 -11.10 -7.30 14.98
C ILE A 234 -9.67 -6.72 14.91
N ILE A 235 -8.85 -7.32 14.07
CA ILE A 235 -7.44 -6.99 13.89
C ILE A 235 -7.22 -6.74 12.41
N ASN A 236 -6.65 -5.61 12.06
CA ASN A 236 -6.29 -5.27 10.69
C ASN A 236 -4.78 -5.43 10.50
N ALA A 237 -4.37 -5.91 9.34
CA ALA A 237 -3.00 -5.84 8.89
C ALA A 237 -2.83 -4.63 7.97
N LEU A 238 -2.79 -3.45 8.58
CA LEU A 238 -2.61 -2.18 7.91
C LEU A 238 -1.73 -1.29 8.78
N ILE A 239 -0.65 -0.74 8.21
CA ILE A 239 0.21 0.24 8.87
C ILE A 239 -0.13 1.61 8.29
N PRO A 240 -0.77 2.50 9.05
CA PRO A 240 -1.10 3.84 8.58
C PRO A 240 0.13 4.61 8.09
N PRO A 241 -0.01 5.54 7.12
CA PRO A 241 1.11 6.24 6.51
C PRO A 241 1.64 7.31 7.46
N ALA A 242 2.76 7.03 8.13
CA ALA A 242 3.46 8.04 8.95
C ALA A 242 4.95 7.82 9.04
N GLY A 243 5.65 8.91 9.39
CA GLY A 243 7.09 9.09 9.32
C GLY A 243 8.00 8.08 10.02
N ASP A 244 7.42 7.10 10.68
CA ASP A 244 8.16 6.03 11.32
C ASP A 244 7.38 4.70 11.30
N SER A 245 6.74 4.39 10.19
CA SER A 245 6.06 3.09 10.00
C SER A 245 6.95 1.89 10.35
N SER A 246 8.28 2.07 10.31
CA SER A 246 9.25 1.08 10.79
C SER A 246 9.29 0.93 12.31
N ARG A 247 8.73 1.87 13.09
CA ARG A 247 8.64 1.76 14.55
C ARG A 247 7.51 0.87 14.99
N LEU A 248 6.46 0.73 14.20
CA LEU A 248 5.42 -0.27 14.43
C LEU A 248 6.01 -1.65 14.16
N LYS A 249 6.48 -2.28 15.21
CA LYS A 249 7.09 -3.62 15.17
C LYS A 249 6.00 -4.68 15.02
N GLN A 250 5.34 -4.71 13.87
CA GLN A 250 4.46 -5.81 13.51
C GLN A 250 5.28 -6.93 12.87
N SER A 251 5.27 -8.12 13.48
CA SER A 251 6.06 -9.24 12.97
C SER A 251 5.69 -9.62 11.55
N TRP A 252 4.39 -9.59 11.20
CA TRP A 252 3.94 -9.88 9.84
C TRP A 252 4.55 -8.94 8.80
N SER A 253 4.63 -7.64 9.11
CA SER A 253 5.23 -6.65 8.21
C SER A 253 6.75 -6.80 8.14
N ALA A 254 7.41 -7.09 9.27
CA ALA A 254 8.85 -7.31 9.32
C ALA A 254 9.26 -8.52 8.46
N ASP A 255 8.50 -9.59 8.48
CA ASP A 255 8.74 -10.78 7.66
C ASP A 255 8.68 -10.43 6.16
N ILE A 256 7.61 -9.74 5.72
CA ILE A 256 7.46 -9.31 4.33
C ILE A 256 8.60 -8.36 3.92
N ARG A 257 8.96 -7.38 4.76
CA ARG A 257 10.07 -6.44 4.52
C ARG A 257 11.41 -7.15 4.38
N ASN A 258 11.67 -8.16 5.20
CA ASN A 258 12.88 -8.98 5.10
C ASN A 258 12.92 -9.77 3.78
N HIS A 259 11.79 -10.31 3.32
CA HIS A 259 11.72 -10.97 2.01
C HIS A 259 12.05 -9.99 0.89
N ILE A 260 11.49 -8.77 0.91
CA ILE A 260 11.78 -7.73 -0.10
C ILE A 260 13.26 -7.33 -0.08
N LYS A 261 13.85 -7.14 1.11
CA LYS A 261 15.26 -6.82 1.26
C LYS A 261 16.16 -7.88 0.64
N VAL A 262 15.88 -9.16 0.88
CA VAL A 262 16.60 -10.28 0.27
C VAL A 262 16.46 -10.27 -1.25
N LEU A 263 15.25 -10.00 -1.77
CA LEU A 263 15.02 -9.87 -3.21
C LEU A 263 15.86 -8.75 -3.83
N ALA A 264 15.81 -7.56 -3.24
CA ALA A 264 16.58 -6.41 -3.72
C ALA A 264 18.07 -6.74 -3.82
N LYS A 265 18.64 -7.41 -2.81
CA LYS A 265 20.03 -7.84 -2.76
C LYS A 265 20.38 -8.91 -3.81
N THR A 266 19.42 -9.71 -4.26
CA THR A 266 19.67 -10.78 -5.25
C THR A 266 19.55 -10.33 -6.70
N LEU A 267 19.14 -9.09 -6.96
CA LEU A 267 19.11 -8.51 -8.29
C LEU A 267 20.51 -8.46 -8.92
N LYS A 268 20.53 -8.51 -10.24
CA LYS A 268 21.76 -8.50 -11.04
C LYS A 268 21.73 -7.36 -12.05
N LYS A 269 22.88 -7.04 -12.59
CA LYS A 269 23.09 -5.98 -13.59
C LYS A 269 22.07 -5.96 -14.74
N ASP A 270 21.68 -7.12 -15.26
CA ASP A 270 20.78 -7.25 -16.41
C ASP A 270 19.29 -7.40 -15.99
N ASP A 271 19.00 -7.42 -14.70
CA ASP A 271 17.63 -7.37 -14.18
C ASP A 271 17.03 -5.96 -14.36
N SER A 272 15.71 -5.86 -14.22
CA SER A 272 14.98 -4.59 -14.42
C SER A 272 14.34 -4.13 -13.12
N VAL A 273 14.39 -2.83 -12.87
CA VAL A 273 13.72 -2.16 -11.73
C VAL A 273 12.78 -1.09 -12.24
N VAL A 274 11.52 -1.12 -11.78
CA VAL A 274 10.52 -0.09 -12.11
C VAL A 274 10.00 0.50 -10.80
N ILE A 275 10.07 1.81 -10.66
CA ILE A 275 9.53 2.56 -9.52
C ILE A 275 8.37 3.41 -10.04
N CYS A 276 7.17 3.25 -9.50
CA CYS A 276 6.00 3.97 -9.98
C CYS A 276 5.24 4.68 -8.86
N GLY A 277 5.03 5.96 -9.04
CA GLY A 277 4.11 6.75 -8.23
C GLY A 277 4.42 6.79 -6.74
N VAL A 278 5.70 6.66 -6.39
CA VAL A 278 6.20 6.75 -5.03
C VAL A 278 6.41 8.21 -4.69
N SER A 279 5.81 8.69 -3.60
CA SER A 279 5.95 10.08 -3.15
C SER A 279 7.32 10.38 -2.54
N TYR A 280 7.99 9.36 -2.05
CA TYR A 280 9.24 9.45 -1.30
C TYR A 280 9.17 10.46 -0.14
N TRP A 281 7.99 10.57 0.44
CA TRP A 281 7.78 11.39 1.61
C TRP A 281 8.42 10.72 2.84
N HIS A 282 8.69 11.50 3.89
CA HIS A 282 9.39 10.97 5.07
C HIS A 282 8.74 9.72 5.69
N VAL A 283 7.46 9.53 5.43
CA VAL A 283 6.65 8.36 5.82
C VAL A 283 7.24 7.03 5.34
N ASP A 284 7.58 6.94 4.06
CA ASP A 284 8.02 5.70 3.43
C ASP A 284 9.53 5.68 3.14
N ARG A 285 10.20 6.82 3.35
CA ARG A 285 11.59 7.05 2.92
C ARG A 285 12.54 5.97 3.40
N LYS A 286 12.52 5.68 4.71
CA LYS A 286 13.42 4.69 5.31
C LYS A 286 13.23 3.29 4.75
N GLU A 287 11.99 2.91 4.46
CA GLU A 287 11.66 1.62 3.86
C GLU A 287 12.17 1.55 2.42
N ILE A 288 11.90 2.58 1.62
CA ILE A 288 12.36 2.70 0.24
C ILE A 288 13.89 2.72 0.17
N ASP A 289 14.55 3.54 1.02
CA ASP A 289 16.01 3.61 1.10
C ASP A 289 16.63 2.24 1.41
N THR A 290 16.01 1.47 2.32
CA THR A 290 16.46 0.13 2.64
C THR A 290 16.43 -0.79 1.42
N TYR A 291 15.38 -0.71 0.59
CA TYR A 291 15.30 -1.54 -0.62
C TYR A 291 16.28 -1.07 -1.70
N LEU A 292 16.35 0.22 -1.95
CA LEU A 292 17.23 0.78 -2.99
C LEU A 292 18.72 0.57 -2.68
N SER A 293 19.12 0.73 -1.41
CA SER A 293 20.52 0.57 -0.99
C SER A 293 21.04 -0.88 -1.06
N GLU A 294 20.14 -1.86 -1.07
CA GLU A 294 20.53 -3.28 -1.24
C GLU A 294 20.68 -3.69 -2.71
N MET A 295 20.19 -2.87 -3.65
CA MET A 295 20.26 -3.17 -5.09
C MET A 295 21.68 -2.89 -5.64
N PRO A 296 22.13 -3.63 -6.69
CA PRO A 296 23.38 -3.32 -7.37
C PRO A 296 23.34 -1.95 -8.06
N SER A 297 24.40 -1.16 -7.94
CA SER A 297 24.49 0.18 -8.56
C SER A 297 24.50 0.13 -10.08
N ASP A 298 24.99 -0.96 -10.67
CA ASP A 298 25.17 -1.13 -12.11
C ASP A 298 23.96 -1.77 -12.83
N ILE A 299 22.77 -1.73 -12.21
CA ILE A 299 21.51 -2.13 -12.87
C ILE A 299 21.29 -1.30 -14.13
N LYS A 300 21.14 -2.00 -15.28
CA LYS A 300 21.03 -1.34 -16.59
C LYS A 300 19.64 -0.79 -16.90
N HIS A 301 18.61 -1.37 -16.33
CA HIS A 301 17.22 -1.09 -16.66
C HIS A 301 16.44 -0.60 -15.41
N LEU A 302 16.79 0.59 -14.93
CA LEU A 302 16.06 1.27 -13.87
C LEU A 302 15.19 2.38 -14.46
N VAL A 303 13.88 2.29 -14.20
CA VAL A 303 12.88 3.22 -14.73
C VAL A 303 12.03 3.79 -13.61
N MET A 304 11.87 5.09 -13.56
CA MET A 304 10.89 5.76 -12.73
C MET A 304 9.70 6.24 -13.56
N VAL A 305 8.51 5.75 -13.23
CA VAL A 305 7.24 6.15 -13.85
C VAL A 305 6.58 7.19 -12.94
N ASN A 306 6.76 8.45 -13.23
CA ASN A 306 6.17 9.54 -12.47
C ASN A 306 6.06 10.81 -13.32
N PRO A 307 4.88 11.44 -13.46
CA PRO A 307 4.75 12.70 -14.20
C PRO A 307 5.44 13.88 -13.50
N ASN A 308 5.56 13.83 -12.17
CA ASN A 308 6.20 14.83 -11.34
C ASN A 308 7.12 14.13 -10.32
N PRO A 309 8.32 13.69 -10.75
CA PRO A 309 9.21 12.93 -9.88
C PRO A 309 9.69 13.78 -8.70
N PRO A 310 9.67 13.23 -7.46
CA PRO A 310 10.19 13.95 -6.30
C PRO A 310 11.69 14.25 -6.46
N GLU A 311 12.09 15.49 -6.28
CA GLU A 311 13.49 15.92 -6.43
C GLU A 311 14.44 15.11 -5.53
N VAL A 312 14.03 14.88 -4.28
CA VAL A 312 14.84 14.10 -3.33
C VAL A 312 15.02 12.66 -3.78
N LEU A 313 13.96 12.01 -4.31
CA LEU A 313 14.08 10.65 -4.86
C LEU A 313 15.00 10.62 -6.08
N ASN A 314 14.90 11.62 -6.96
CA ASN A 314 15.84 11.75 -8.09
C ASN A 314 17.29 11.83 -7.59
N ALA A 315 17.58 12.67 -6.59
CA ALA A 315 18.92 12.80 -6.02
C ALA A 315 19.42 11.46 -5.43
N VAL A 316 18.55 10.72 -4.75
CA VAL A 316 18.89 9.38 -4.22
C VAL A 316 19.20 8.41 -5.34
N LEU A 317 18.37 8.34 -6.39
CA LEU A 317 18.61 7.45 -7.52
C LEU A 317 19.90 7.79 -8.26
N MET A 318 20.21 9.08 -8.44
CA MET A 318 21.49 9.54 -9.02
C MET A 318 22.70 9.17 -8.15
N THR A 319 22.50 9.07 -6.85
CA THR A 319 23.58 8.71 -5.91
C THR A 319 23.84 7.20 -5.88
N LEU A 320 22.77 6.39 -5.99
CA LEU A 320 22.85 4.94 -5.82
C LEU A 320 23.10 4.18 -7.12
N PHE A 321 22.71 4.73 -8.27
CA PHE A 321 22.74 4.00 -9.55
C PHE A 321 23.49 4.75 -10.63
N ASP A 322 24.19 4.00 -11.47
CA ASP A 322 24.96 4.54 -12.59
C ASP A 322 24.09 5.20 -13.65
N GLN A 323 22.86 4.69 -13.82
CA GLN A 323 21.88 5.23 -14.80
C GLN A 323 20.44 4.89 -14.41
N TYR A 324 19.51 5.76 -14.77
CA TYR A 324 18.08 5.51 -14.72
C TYR A 324 17.32 6.41 -15.70
N VAL A 325 16.09 6.03 -16.02
CA VAL A 325 15.22 6.76 -16.95
C VAL A 325 13.95 7.17 -16.27
N VAL A 326 13.50 8.40 -16.47
CA VAL A 326 12.22 8.90 -16.01
C VAL A 326 11.23 8.95 -17.17
N ILE A 327 10.06 8.37 -16.99
CA ILE A 327 8.95 8.44 -17.95
C ILE A 327 7.70 8.98 -17.26
N PRO A 328 6.92 9.86 -17.93
CA PRO A 328 5.79 10.53 -17.29
C PRO A 328 4.58 9.62 -17.04
N ASN A 329 4.47 8.51 -17.74
CA ASN A 329 3.35 7.57 -17.63
C ASN A 329 3.72 6.18 -18.13
N SER A 330 2.85 5.20 -17.88
CA SER A 330 3.07 3.79 -18.22
C SER A 330 3.04 3.45 -19.72
N THR A 331 2.64 4.38 -20.60
CA THR A 331 2.50 4.10 -22.04
C THR A 331 3.84 3.70 -22.69
N ASN A 332 4.95 4.19 -22.16
CA ASN A 332 6.27 3.93 -22.68
C ASN A 332 7.01 2.75 -22.00
N LEU A 333 6.42 2.12 -21.00
CA LEU A 333 7.03 0.97 -20.29
C LEU A 333 7.39 -0.20 -21.24
N MET A 334 6.61 -0.36 -22.31
CA MET A 334 6.82 -1.43 -23.31
C MET A 334 8.02 -1.19 -24.23
N LYS A 335 8.62 -0.01 -24.22
CA LYS A 335 9.72 0.37 -25.13
C LYS A 335 11.08 0.27 -24.46
N LEU A 336 11.10 -0.07 -23.20
CA LEU A 336 12.27 -0.21 -22.34
C LEU A 336 12.60 -1.68 -22.08
#